data_ac76f3cf33085cce74c4a07ef131ac64
#
_entry.id   ac76f3cf33085cce74c4a07ef131ac64
#
_cell.length_a   1.000
_cell.length_b   1.000
_cell.length_c   1.000
_cell.angle_alpha   90.00
_cell.angle_beta   90.00
_cell.angle_gamma   90.00
#
_symmetry.space_group_name_H-M   'P 1'
#
loop_
_entity.id
_entity.type
_entity.pdbx_description
1 polymer ?
#
loop_
_entity_poly.entity_id
_entity_poly.type
_entity_poly.pdbx_seq_one_letter_code
_entity_poly.pdbx_strand_id
1 'polypeptide(L)'
;FHDKGGDDKSAESFSSLGILTAIADLAEHLDLVRNQEPGLRLYRARPGFKKSSPSAKDFGPPPRTVCQSNRMNPAGVPMFYGALDPRTAVKEVKEQSSQVGFFITVEPLRLLDLSRIPAVPGFFSEEPRRLRLYLSFLHYFADDIMQPVARDDRVHTEYVPSQVVTEFLREHTFEVGKLDGVVYG
;
A
#
# COMPACT_ATOMS: atom_id res chain seq x y z
N PHE A 1 4.63 -32.33 38.52
CA PHE A 1 5.20 -32.51 37.18
C PHE A 1 4.72 -31.35 36.32
N HIS A 2 5.66 -30.58 35.86
CA HIS A 2 5.44 -29.32 35.12
C HIS A 2 5.07 -29.60 33.67
N ASP A 3 3.92 -29.13 33.26
CA ASP A 3 3.64 -28.85 31.87
C ASP A 3 3.95 -27.37 31.60
N LYS A 4 5.07 -27.10 30.92
CA LYS A 4 5.49 -25.78 30.45
C LYS A 4 5.50 -25.77 28.92
N GLY A 5 4.34 -25.87 28.28
CA GLY A 5 4.24 -25.89 26.80
C GLY A 5 3.16 -25.01 26.22
N GLY A 6 2.46 -24.19 27.02
CA GLY A 6 1.29 -23.44 26.56
C GLY A 6 1.48 -21.94 26.32
N ASP A 7 2.56 -21.33 26.84
CA ASP A 7 2.65 -19.86 26.92
C ASP A 7 3.31 -19.17 25.71
N ASP A 8 4.06 -19.90 24.87
CA ASP A 8 4.87 -19.25 23.83
C ASP A 8 4.05 -18.82 22.59
N LYS A 9 3.05 -19.61 22.19
CA LYS A 9 2.20 -19.26 21.04
C LYS A 9 1.23 -18.10 21.32
N SER A 10 0.84 -17.88 22.57
CA SER A 10 -0.04 -16.77 22.92
C SER A 10 0.71 -15.43 22.95
N ALA A 11 1.95 -15.41 23.40
CA ALA A 11 2.79 -14.21 23.43
C ALA A 11 3.19 -13.73 22.02
N GLU A 12 3.48 -14.64 21.08
CA GLU A 12 3.75 -14.29 19.68
C GLU A 12 2.54 -13.66 18.99
N SER A 13 1.32 -14.10 19.30
CA SER A 13 0.10 -13.57 18.69
C SER A 13 -0.23 -12.11 19.09
N PHE A 14 0.35 -11.62 20.19
CA PHE A 14 0.19 -10.24 20.66
C PHE A 14 1.39 -9.34 20.34
N SER A 15 2.44 -9.86 19.70
CA SER A 15 3.53 -9.05 19.20
C SER A 15 3.06 -8.21 18.00
N SER A 16 3.71 -7.07 17.76
CA SER A 16 3.41 -6.24 16.57
C SER A 16 3.56 -7.04 15.27
N LEU A 17 4.55 -7.92 15.19
CA LEU A 17 4.74 -8.81 14.05
C LEU A 17 3.61 -9.83 13.93
N GLY A 18 3.18 -10.43 15.03
CA GLY A 18 2.06 -11.38 15.04
C GLY A 18 0.74 -10.73 14.57
N ILE A 19 0.49 -9.49 14.94
CA ILE A 19 -0.68 -8.72 14.46
C ILE A 19 -0.58 -8.48 12.94
N LEU A 20 0.57 -8.04 12.44
CA LEU A 20 0.77 -7.79 11.01
C LEU A 20 0.64 -9.08 10.19
N THR A 21 1.17 -10.20 10.69
CA THR A 21 1.01 -11.52 10.06
C THR A 21 -0.46 -11.92 10.00
N ALA A 22 -1.20 -11.80 11.10
CA ALA A 22 -2.64 -12.12 11.12
C ALA A 22 -3.47 -11.23 10.18
N ILE A 23 -3.03 -9.98 9.94
CA ILE A 23 -3.65 -9.08 8.97
C ILE A 23 -3.33 -9.52 7.53
N ALA A 24 -2.11 -9.98 7.27
CA ALA A 24 -1.74 -10.53 5.97
C ALA A 24 -2.55 -11.81 5.67
N ASP A 25 -2.64 -12.73 6.61
CA ASP A 25 -3.44 -13.96 6.50
C ASP A 25 -4.92 -13.64 6.25
N LEU A 26 -5.46 -12.62 6.94
CA LEU A 26 -6.83 -12.17 6.69
C LEU A 26 -6.99 -11.59 5.28
N ALA A 27 -6.02 -10.81 4.80
CA ALA A 27 -6.08 -10.25 3.45
C ALA A 27 -6.12 -11.35 2.37
N GLU A 28 -5.40 -12.46 2.56
CA GLU A 28 -5.52 -13.65 1.71
C GLU A 28 -6.89 -14.30 1.83
N HIS A 29 -7.35 -14.56 3.05
CA HIS A 29 -8.65 -15.20 3.29
C HIS A 29 -9.83 -14.40 2.71
N LEU A 30 -9.70 -13.09 2.60
CA LEU A 30 -10.70 -12.19 2.01
C LEU A 30 -10.52 -11.97 0.51
N ASP A 31 -9.64 -12.72 -0.17
CA ASP A 31 -9.32 -12.55 -1.59
C ASP A 31 -8.90 -11.10 -1.96
N LEU A 32 -8.24 -10.40 -1.02
CA LEU A 32 -7.71 -9.07 -1.30
C LEU A 32 -6.37 -9.14 -2.05
N VAL A 33 -5.64 -10.26 -1.90
CA VAL A 33 -4.39 -10.52 -2.64
C VAL A 33 -4.74 -11.25 -3.93
N ARG A 34 -4.40 -10.64 -5.07
CA ARG A 34 -4.78 -11.17 -6.37
C ARG A 34 -3.70 -11.02 -7.43
N ASN A 35 -3.70 -11.91 -8.41
CA ASN A 35 -2.93 -11.76 -9.62
C ASN A 35 -3.66 -10.85 -10.61
N GLN A 36 -2.97 -9.81 -11.06
CA GLN A 36 -3.41 -8.92 -12.12
C GLN A 36 -2.70 -9.30 -13.41
N GLU A 37 -3.47 -9.74 -14.41
CA GLU A 37 -2.92 -10.08 -15.72
C GLU A 37 -2.23 -8.88 -16.41
N PRO A 38 -1.27 -9.13 -17.31
CA PRO A 38 -0.66 -8.09 -18.13
C PRO A 38 -1.70 -7.27 -18.88
N GLY A 39 -1.36 -6.01 -19.21
CA GLY A 39 -2.25 -5.10 -19.93
C GLY A 39 -2.93 -4.07 -19.01
N LEU A 40 -2.66 -4.06 -17.71
CA LEU A 40 -3.16 -3.02 -16.83
C LEU A 40 -2.61 -1.65 -17.26
N ARG A 41 -3.51 -0.70 -17.46
CA ARG A 41 -3.19 0.67 -17.84
C ARG A 41 -2.99 1.54 -16.61
N LEU A 42 -1.85 2.21 -16.53
CA LEU A 42 -1.48 3.09 -15.43
C LEU A 42 -1.12 4.47 -15.96
N TYR A 43 -1.55 5.51 -15.26
CA TYR A 43 -1.30 6.91 -15.59
C TYR A 43 -0.53 7.57 -14.46
N ARG A 44 0.45 8.39 -14.81
CA ARG A 44 1.20 9.17 -13.83
C ARG A 44 1.40 10.60 -14.32
N ALA A 45 0.98 11.55 -13.51
CA ALA A 45 1.19 12.96 -13.77
C ALA A 45 2.52 13.46 -13.19
N ARG A 46 3.18 14.38 -13.89
CA ARG A 46 4.36 15.11 -13.44
C ARG A 46 4.08 16.60 -13.47
N PRO A 47 4.07 17.29 -12.29
CA PRO A 47 3.86 18.71 -12.21
C PRO A 47 5.06 19.49 -12.74
N GLY A 48 4.83 20.67 -13.32
CA GLY A 48 5.87 21.58 -13.76
C GLY A 48 6.82 21.05 -14.83
N PHE A 49 6.46 19.96 -15.49
CA PHE A 49 7.29 19.31 -16.48
C PHE A 49 7.28 20.09 -17.80
N LYS A 50 8.43 20.66 -18.19
CA LYS A 50 8.56 21.55 -19.36
C LYS A 50 9.32 20.92 -20.54
N LYS A 51 9.53 19.63 -20.55
CA LYS A 51 10.26 18.95 -21.61
C LYS A 51 9.40 18.80 -22.85
N SER A 52 9.86 19.29 -24.01
CA SER A 52 9.12 19.22 -25.27
C SER A 52 8.93 17.80 -25.80
N SER A 53 9.84 16.88 -25.47
CA SER A 53 9.80 15.47 -25.85
C SER A 53 10.13 14.60 -24.64
N PRO A 54 9.15 14.30 -23.78
CA PRO A 54 9.36 13.42 -22.63
C PRO A 54 9.50 11.96 -23.04
N SER A 55 10.32 11.23 -22.32
CA SER A 55 10.49 9.78 -22.46
C SER A 55 9.79 9.03 -21.33
N ALA A 56 9.56 7.73 -21.47
CA ALA A 56 8.98 6.89 -20.41
C ALA A 56 9.78 6.98 -19.07
N LYS A 57 11.11 7.16 -19.15
CA LYS A 57 11.97 7.32 -17.96
C LYS A 57 11.64 8.56 -17.15
N ASP A 58 11.15 9.62 -17.78
CA ASP A 58 10.79 10.86 -17.11
C ASP A 58 9.56 10.69 -16.20
N PHE A 59 8.72 9.70 -16.47
CA PHE A 59 7.52 9.35 -15.69
C PHE A 59 7.72 8.14 -14.76
N GLY A 60 8.85 7.45 -14.82
CA GLY A 60 9.19 6.34 -13.93
C GLY A 60 9.34 6.76 -12.46
N PRO A 61 9.61 5.80 -11.53
CA PRO A 61 9.93 6.14 -10.16
C PRO A 61 11.17 7.05 -10.10
N PRO A 62 11.25 7.96 -9.10
CA PRO A 62 12.41 8.84 -8.98
C PRO A 62 13.67 8.02 -8.68
N PRO A 63 14.87 8.47 -9.10
CA PRO A 63 16.13 7.88 -8.66
C PRO A 63 16.26 7.91 -7.13
N ARG A 64 16.96 6.94 -6.55
CA ARG A 64 17.15 6.83 -5.09
C ARG A 64 17.65 8.11 -4.46
N THR A 65 18.57 8.81 -5.10
CA THR A 65 19.23 10.03 -4.61
C THR A 65 18.28 11.23 -4.45
N VAL A 66 17.14 11.23 -5.15
CA VAL A 66 16.16 12.34 -5.10
C VAL A 66 14.76 11.86 -4.67
N CYS A 67 14.66 10.59 -4.27
CA CYS A 67 13.42 10.01 -3.80
C CYS A 67 13.07 10.56 -2.42
N GLN A 68 12.00 11.33 -2.35
CA GLN A 68 11.47 11.89 -1.11
C GLN A 68 10.64 10.84 -0.35
N SER A 69 10.50 11.04 0.96
CA SER A 69 9.61 10.27 1.81
C SER A 69 8.16 10.53 1.43
N ASN A 70 7.37 9.46 1.34
CA ASN A 70 5.92 9.49 1.19
C ASN A 70 5.30 8.48 2.17
N ARG A 71 3.97 8.40 2.21
CA ARG A 71 3.27 7.54 3.17
C ARG A 71 3.62 6.05 3.05
N MET A 72 3.96 5.58 1.87
CA MET A 72 4.29 4.16 1.64
C MET A 72 5.79 3.91 1.45
N ASN A 73 6.63 4.94 1.34
CA ASN A 73 8.07 4.74 1.17
C ASN A 73 8.89 5.77 1.95
N PRO A 74 9.94 5.36 2.65
CA PRO A 74 10.92 6.27 3.21
C PRO A 74 11.76 6.94 2.11
N ALA A 75 12.47 8.00 2.48
CA ALA A 75 13.42 8.65 1.57
C ALA A 75 14.46 7.65 1.07
N GLY A 76 14.83 7.76 -0.21
CA GLY A 76 15.80 6.85 -0.84
C GLY A 76 15.25 5.49 -1.28
N VAL A 77 13.98 5.17 -1.00
CA VAL A 77 13.31 3.96 -1.49
C VAL A 77 12.35 4.34 -2.63
N PRO A 78 12.71 4.14 -3.90
CA PRO A 78 11.85 4.49 -5.03
C PRO A 78 10.59 3.64 -5.07
N MET A 79 9.44 4.28 -5.24
CA MET A 79 8.17 3.62 -5.48
C MET A 79 7.45 4.28 -6.67
N PHE A 80 6.80 3.47 -7.49
CA PHE A 80 5.98 3.97 -8.58
C PHE A 80 4.55 4.18 -8.08
N TYR A 81 4.09 5.40 -8.14
CA TYR A 81 2.69 5.76 -7.89
C TYR A 81 2.02 6.04 -9.23
N GLY A 82 0.93 5.36 -9.49
CA GLY A 82 0.16 5.51 -10.72
C GLY A 82 -1.33 5.37 -10.45
N ALA A 83 -2.15 6.04 -11.23
CA ALA A 83 -3.61 5.97 -11.18
C ALA A 83 -4.16 5.10 -12.31
N LEU A 84 -5.35 4.54 -12.10
CA LEU A 84 -6.07 3.75 -13.12
C LEU A 84 -6.74 4.62 -14.19
N ASP A 85 -6.87 5.93 -13.92
CA ASP A 85 -7.37 6.90 -14.90
C ASP A 85 -6.56 8.20 -14.89
N PRO A 86 -6.50 8.93 -16.03
CA PRO A 86 -5.67 10.12 -16.17
C PRO A 86 -6.17 11.31 -15.33
N ARG A 87 -7.45 11.40 -15.01
CA ARG A 87 -8.02 12.51 -14.22
C ARG A 87 -7.57 12.39 -12.76
N THR A 88 -7.60 11.17 -12.21
CA THR A 88 -7.07 10.89 -10.87
C THR A 88 -5.57 11.20 -10.81
N ALA A 89 -4.77 10.77 -11.80
CA ALA A 89 -3.34 11.09 -11.85
C ALA A 89 -3.07 12.61 -11.80
N VAL A 90 -3.87 13.41 -12.50
CA VAL A 90 -3.73 14.88 -12.50
C VAL A 90 -4.18 15.50 -11.17
N LYS A 91 -5.26 14.99 -10.57
CA LYS A 91 -5.76 15.48 -9.27
C LYS A 91 -4.74 15.29 -8.14
N GLU A 92 -4.00 14.17 -8.15
CA GLU A 92 -3.01 13.87 -7.12
C GLU A 92 -1.86 14.88 -7.07
N VAL A 93 -1.45 15.44 -8.21
CA VAL A 93 -0.33 16.41 -8.25
C VAL A 93 -0.72 17.85 -7.95
N LYS A 94 -2.02 18.18 -7.88
CA LYS A 94 -2.57 19.50 -7.50
C LYS A 94 -2.00 20.71 -8.27
N GLU A 95 -1.36 20.52 -9.42
CA GLU A 95 -0.81 21.58 -10.24
C GLU A 95 -1.54 21.71 -11.57
N GLN A 96 -1.81 22.96 -12.00
CA GLN A 96 -2.56 23.25 -13.21
C GLN A 96 -1.83 22.87 -14.50
N SER A 97 -0.49 22.81 -14.49
CA SER A 97 0.30 22.36 -15.64
C SER A 97 1.01 21.04 -15.31
N SER A 98 0.44 19.95 -15.72
CA SER A 98 1.04 18.63 -15.59
C SER A 98 1.01 17.89 -16.93
N GLN A 99 2.06 17.13 -17.20
CA GLN A 99 2.04 16.13 -18.27
C GLN A 99 1.71 14.77 -17.69
N VAL A 100 1.00 13.93 -18.45
CA VAL A 100 0.59 12.60 -18.03
C VAL A 100 1.34 11.56 -18.84
N GLY A 101 2.09 10.71 -18.18
CA GLY A 101 2.68 9.50 -18.74
C GLY A 101 1.70 8.34 -18.69
N PHE A 102 1.76 7.47 -19.68
CA PHE A 102 0.94 6.28 -19.82
C PHE A 102 1.81 5.03 -19.84
N PHE A 103 1.43 4.02 -19.08
CA PHE A 103 2.13 2.74 -18.94
C PHE A 103 1.16 1.58 -19.11
N ILE A 104 1.67 0.47 -19.61
CA ILE A 104 0.95 -0.80 -19.66
C ILE A 104 1.85 -1.85 -19.02
N THR A 105 1.29 -2.64 -18.11
CA THR A 105 2.04 -3.75 -17.52
C THR A 105 2.28 -4.83 -18.56
N VAL A 106 3.51 -5.35 -18.63
CA VAL A 106 3.91 -6.39 -19.58
C VAL A 106 4.03 -7.77 -18.93
N GLU A 107 4.04 -7.80 -17.59
CA GLU A 107 4.05 -9.01 -16.77
C GLU A 107 2.88 -9.01 -15.81
N PRO A 108 2.43 -10.18 -15.30
CA PRO A 108 1.43 -10.24 -14.27
C PRO A 108 1.96 -9.59 -12.97
N LEU A 109 1.08 -8.94 -12.22
CA LEU A 109 1.39 -8.31 -10.94
C LEU A 109 0.58 -8.96 -9.81
N ARG A 110 1.22 -9.22 -8.68
CA ARG A 110 0.58 -9.64 -7.43
C ARG A 110 0.23 -8.39 -6.62
N LEU A 111 -1.05 -8.12 -6.49
CA LEU A 111 -1.53 -6.86 -5.92
C LEU A 111 -2.37 -7.13 -4.68
N LEU A 112 -2.15 -6.36 -3.63
CA LEU A 112 -3.08 -6.22 -2.51
C LEU A 112 -4.10 -5.13 -2.86
N ASP A 113 -5.38 -5.50 -2.99
CA ASP A 113 -6.45 -4.59 -3.39
C ASP A 113 -7.27 -4.13 -2.17
N LEU A 114 -6.85 -3.02 -1.58
CA LEU A 114 -7.50 -2.42 -0.41
C LEU A 114 -8.84 -1.74 -0.76
N SER A 115 -9.14 -1.51 -2.04
CA SER A 115 -10.45 -0.97 -2.44
C SER A 115 -11.60 -1.96 -2.22
N ARG A 116 -11.27 -3.23 -1.97
CA ARG A 116 -12.23 -4.33 -1.78
C ARG A 116 -12.39 -4.76 -0.33
N ILE A 117 -11.80 -4.05 0.63
CA ILE A 117 -11.93 -4.39 2.05
C ILE A 117 -13.41 -4.42 2.44
N PRO A 118 -13.93 -5.52 3.01
CA PRO A 118 -15.30 -5.59 3.49
C PRO A 118 -15.57 -4.57 4.60
N ALA A 119 -16.82 -4.18 4.74
CA ALA A 119 -17.22 -3.30 5.83
C ALA A 119 -16.92 -3.92 7.20
N VAL A 120 -16.53 -3.08 8.16
CA VAL A 120 -16.28 -3.53 9.54
C VAL A 120 -17.60 -4.01 10.16
N PRO A 121 -17.67 -5.24 10.70
CA PRO A 121 -18.87 -5.77 11.34
C PRO A 121 -19.34 -4.89 12.50
N GLY A 122 -20.64 -4.74 12.66
CA GLY A 122 -21.24 -3.97 13.74
C GLY A 122 -20.89 -4.52 15.14
N PHE A 123 -21.06 -3.71 16.17
CA PHE A 123 -20.71 -4.10 17.55
C PHE A 123 -21.49 -5.34 18.04
N PHE A 124 -22.72 -5.50 17.59
CA PHE A 124 -23.61 -6.61 17.95
C PHE A 124 -23.62 -7.75 16.93
N SER A 125 -22.66 -7.75 15.98
CA SER A 125 -22.48 -8.83 15.03
C SER A 125 -22.00 -10.10 15.76
N GLU A 126 -22.39 -11.27 15.27
CA GLU A 126 -21.90 -12.57 15.74
C GLU A 126 -20.46 -12.86 15.32
N GLU A 127 -19.90 -12.03 14.45
CA GLU A 127 -18.53 -12.17 13.96
C GLU A 127 -17.47 -12.02 15.09
N PRO A 128 -16.36 -12.75 15.00
CA PRO A 128 -15.29 -12.67 15.98
C PRO A 128 -14.78 -11.24 16.17
N ARG A 129 -14.56 -10.82 17.41
CA ARG A 129 -14.02 -9.48 17.73
C ARG A 129 -12.69 -9.19 17.05
N ARG A 130 -11.86 -10.21 16.81
CA ARG A 130 -10.58 -10.08 16.10
C ARG A 130 -10.77 -9.67 14.65
N LEU A 131 -11.79 -10.19 13.96
CA LEU A 131 -12.10 -9.79 12.58
C LEU A 131 -12.38 -8.29 12.49
N ARG A 132 -13.16 -7.74 13.43
CA ARG A 132 -13.40 -6.30 13.49
C ARG A 132 -12.11 -5.50 13.67
N LEU A 133 -11.24 -5.94 14.58
CA LEU A 133 -9.96 -5.25 14.83
C LEU A 133 -9.10 -5.21 13.56
N TYR A 134 -8.94 -6.34 12.88
CA TYR A 134 -8.10 -6.44 11.68
C TYR A 134 -8.70 -5.70 10.48
N LEU A 135 -10.02 -5.77 10.29
CA LEU A 135 -10.69 -4.98 9.25
C LEU A 135 -10.58 -3.47 9.53
N SER A 136 -10.76 -3.06 10.79
CA SER A 136 -10.56 -1.66 11.17
C SER A 136 -9.14 -1.21 10.87
N PHE A 137 -8.13 -2.03 11.17
CA PHE A 137 -6.74 -1.72 10.85
C PHE A 137 -6.52 -1.55 9.34
N LEU A 138 -7.04 -2.48 8.52
CA LEU A 138 -6.92 -2.39 7.06
C LEU A 138 -7.58 -1.12 6.51
N HIS A 139 -8.76 -0.75 7.02
CA HIS A 139 -9.42 0.52 6.65
C HIS A 139 -8.58 1.73 7.07
N TYR A 140 -8.08 1.78 8.32
CA TYR A 140 -7.20 2.87 8.77
C TYR A 140 -5.93 2.99 7.93
N PHE A 141 -5.31 1.85 7.58
CA PHE A 141 -4.14 1.84 6.72
C PHE A 141 -4.47 2.37 5.32
N ALA A 142 -5.57 1.89 4.71
CA ALA A 142 -6.03 2.39 3.41
C ALA A 142 -6.33 3.90 3.44
N ASP A 143 -7.04 4.36 4.46
CA ASP A 143 -7.35 5.78 4.65
C ASP A 143 -6.08 6.62 4.84
N ASP A 144 -5.10 6.12 5.63
CA ASP A 144 -3.85 6.84 5.87
C ASP A 144 -3.03 7.00 4.58
N ILE A 145 -2.87 5.95 3.77
CA ILE A 145 -2.11 6.05 2.52
C ILE A 145 -2.79 6.91 1.46
N MET A 146 -4.11 7.09 1.53
CA MET A 146 -4.87 7.99 0.64
C MET A 146 -4.79 9.46 1.04
N GLN A 147 -4.39 9.78 2.27
CA GLN A 147 -4.29 11.18 2.70
C GLN A 147 -3.26 11.95 1.87
N PRO A 148 -3.52 13.21 1.54
CA PRO A 148 -2.56 14.05 0.86
C PRO A 148 -1.24 14.13 1.62
N VAL A 149 -0.13 14.13 0.88
CA VAL A 149 1.20 14.30 1.47
C VAL A 149 1.28 15.68 2.15
N ALA A 150 1.50 15.70 3.47
CA ALA A 150 1.84 16.92 4.19
C ALA A 150 3.21 17.42 3.73
N ARG A 151 3.39 18.74 3.61
CA ARG A 151 4.67 19.36 3.20
C ARG A 151 5.32 20.08 4.39
N ASP A 152 5.07 19.61 5.61
CA ASP A 152 5.62 20.17 6.83
C ASP A 152 6.64 19.23 7.50
N ASP A 153 7.31 19.70 8.54
CA ASP A 153 8.37 18.95 9.25
C ASP A 153 7.87 17.67 9.95
N ARG A 154 6.55 17.46 10.05
CA ARG A 154 5.93 16.27 10.66
C ARG A 154 5.96 15.03 9.76
N VAL A 155 6.29 15.17 8.48
CA VAL A 155 6.43 14.08 7.50
C VAL A 155 7.27 12.93 8.04
N HIS A 156 8.33 13.24 8.80
CA HIS A 156 9.25 12.23 9.33
C HIS A 156 8.68 11.36 10.44
N THR A 157 7.63 11.79 11.11
CA THR A 157 6.99 11.05 12.21
C THR A 157 5.62 10.48 11.83
N GLU A 158 4.85 11.22 11.05
CA GLU A 158 3.49 10.82 10.67
C GLU A 158 3.45 9.64 9.69
N TYR A 159 4.48 9.47 8.85
CA TYR A 159 4.52 8.40 7.84
C TYR A 159 5.14 7.09 8.32
N VAL A 160 5.81 7.09 9.48
CA VAL A 160 6.48 5.88 9.98
C VAL A 160 5.52 4.69 10.11
N PRO A 161 4.31 4.83 10.68
CA PRO A 161 3.41 3.68 10.81
C PRO A 161 3.03 3.05 9.45
N SER A 162 2.62 3.86 8.48
CA SER A 162 2.23 3.34 7.15
C SER A 162 3.43 2.81 6.36
N GLN A 163 4.62 3.39 6.52
CA GLN A 163 5.85 2.87 5.94
C GLN A 163 6.24 1.50 6.51
N VAL A 164 6.10 1.31 7.84
CA VAL A 164 6.37 0.01 8.49
C VAL A 164 5.41 -1.06 7.97
N VAL A 165 4.13 -0.76 7.88
CA VAL A 165 3.13 -1.69 7.32
C VAL A 165 3.44 -2.01 5.86
N THR A 166 3.77 -1.01 5.06
CA THR A 166 4.12 -1.19 3.64
C THR A 166 5.37 -2.07 3.48
N GLU A 167 6.39 -1.84 4.31
CA GLU A 167 7.63 -2.64 4.29
C GLU A 167 7.36 -4.08 4.70
N PHE A 168 6.54 -4.30 5.74
CA PHE A 168 6.11 -5.63 6.14
C PHE A 168 5.39 -6.34 4.99
N LEU A 169 4.38 -5.71 4.38
CA LEU A 169 3.61 -6.28 3.27
C LEU A 169 4.49 -6.61 2.06
N ARG A 170 5.50 -5.79 1.78
CA ARG A 170 6.46 -6.02 0.70
C ARG A 170 7.35 -7.23 0.93
N GLU A 171 7.77 -7.45 2.18
CA GLU A 171 8.67 -8.56 2.54
C GLU A 171 7.91 -9.85 2.88
N HIS A 172 6.64 -9.74 3.27
CA HIS A 172 5.80 -10.90 3.55
C HIS A 172 5.60 -11.77 2.31
N THR A 173 5.62 -13.09 2.50
CA THR A 173 5.40 -14.06 1.41
C THR A 173 3.98 -14.59 1.51
N PHE A 174 3.13 -14.13 0.63
CA PHE A 174 1.76 -14.61 0.46
C PHE A 174 1.74 -15.94 -0.32
N GLU A 175 0.60 -16.62 -0.39
CA GLU A 175 0.46 -17.86 -1.19
C GLU A 175 0.87 -17.66 -2.66
N VAL A 176 0.55 -16.49 -3.22
CA VAL A 176 0.95 -16.10 -4.59
C VAL A 176 2.40 -15.59 -4.69
N GLY A 177 3.13 -15.54 -3.59
CA GLY A 177 4.48 -14.97 -3.49
C GLY A 177 4.49 -13.53 -2.93
N LYS A 178 5.60 -12.81 -3.08
CA LYS A 178 5.72 -11.41 -2.63
C LYS A 178 4.87 -10.48 -3.50
N LEU A 179 4.32 -9.44 -2.88
CA LEU A 179 3.53 -8.43 -3.58
C LEU A 179 4.40 -7.54 -4.48
N ASP A 180 3.85 -7.18 -5.64
CA ASP A 180 4.42 -6.22 -6.57
C ASP A 180 3.83 -4.81 -6.36
N GLY A 181 2.66 -4.70 -5.68
CA GLY A 181 2.04 -3.42 -5.40
C GLY A 181 0.76 -3.49 -4.56
N VAL A 182 0.23 -2.31 -4.26
CA VAL A 182 -1.01 -2.10 -3.51
C VAL A 182 -1.96 -1.24 -4.34
N VAL A 183 -3.23 -1.63 -4.44
CA VAL A 183 -4.32 -0.85 -5.04
C VAL A 183 -5.17 -0.26 -3.92
N TYR A 184 -5.47 1.03 -4.02
CA TYR A 184 -6.34 1.76 -3.09
C TYR A 184 -7.12 2.84 -3.86
N GLY A 185 -8.22 3.35 -3.33
CA GLY A 185 -9.03 4.38 -3.99
C GLY A 185 -10.35 4.62 -3.31
#